data_f18d4cf6640784f2ebd65b01724806f4
#
_entry.id   f18d4cf6640784f2ebd65b01724806f4
#
_cell.length_a   1.000
_cell.length_b   1.000
_cell.length_c   1.000
_cell.angle_alpha   90.00
_cell.angle_beta   90.00
_cell.angle_gamma   90.00
#
_symmetry.space_group_name_H-M   'P 1'
#
loop_
_entity.id
_entity.type
_entity.pdbx_description
1 polymer ?
#
loop_
_entity_poly.entity_id
_entity_poly.type
_entity_poly.pdbx_seq_one_letter_code
_entity_poly.pdbx_strand_id
1 'polypeptide(L)'
;MTVIVPNYKTLDLTKLCLRSLRKYTDCSRIKVLVIDNDSCDESVEYLRTLEWITLVERKTTGEGGPEMHARALDMAMEMVDTELVLVIHTDTIMISDKWLDFLIGKINAAPDIAGVGSWKLEVVPPLKVFFKRIETFIRRLLGRKILDREHYFRSHCALYKSEAVRQTNGFYDNESAGVRMFAILRDKGYKLPFIESEELAGYMRHLNHATMILHPSSQSRKSSNPAKLRKLNKELEKLHAREILADDSLDK
;
A
#
# COMPACT_ATOMS: atom_id res chain seq x y z
N MET A 1 -10.84 12.19 -4.45
CA MET A 1 -9.81 11.56 -3.57
C MET A 1 -8.47 11.53 -4.29
N THR A 2 -7.35 11.71 -3.58
CA THR A 2 -6.01 11.49 -4.15
C THR A 2 -5.50 10.10 -3.78
N VAL A 3 -4.99 9.35 -4.76
CA VAL A 3 -4.31 8.05 -4.57
C VAL A 3 -2.81 8.29 -4.73
N ILE A 4 -2.04 8.07 -3.69
CA ILE A 4 -0.59 8.19 -3.67
C ILE A 4 0.03 6.83 -3.91
N VAL A 5 0.92 6.74 -4.91
CA VAL A 5 1.64 5.51 -5.29
C VAL A 5 3.14 5.79 -5.31
N PRO A 6 3.88 5.51 -4.24
CA PRO A 6 5.33 5.55 -4.29
C PRO A 6 5.87 4.46 -5.22
N ASN A 7 6.64 4.86 -6.23
CA ASN A 7 7.30 3.98 -7.17
C ASN A 7 8.78 3.81 -6.84
N TYR A 8 9.27 2.59 -6.95
CA TYR A 8 10.70 2.28 -6.96
C TYR A 8 10.94 1.04 -7.80
N LYS A 9 11.36 1.25 -9.06
CA LYS A 9 11.67 0.18 -10.01
C LYS A 9 10.47 -0.75 -10.30
N THR A 10 10.72 -1.93 -10.90
CA THR A 10 9.71 -2.99 -11.14
C THR A 10 8.58 -2.56 -12.08
N LEU A 11 8.94 -2.25 -13.34
CA LEU A 11 8.01 -1.83 -14.40
C LEU A 11 6.70 -2.64 -14.45
N ASP A 12 6.77 -3.97 -14.44
CA ASP A 12 5.56 -4.82 -14.55
C ASP A 12 4.60 -4.66 -13.38
N LEU A 13 5.13 -4.47 -12.16
CA LEU A 13 4.27 -4.21 -10.99
C LEU A 13 3.64 -2.83 -11.06
N THR A 14 4.42 -1.83 -11.48
CA THR A 14 3.94 -0.46 -11.67
C THR A 14 2.83 -0.41 -12.72
N LYS A 15 3.05 -1.05 -13.89
CA LYS A 15 2.02 -1.21 -14.92
C LYS A 15 0.77 -1.91 -14.39
N LEU A 16 0.95 -3.04 -13.73
CA LEU A 16 -0.18 -3.82 -13.22
C LEU A 16 -0.99 -3.06 -12.17
N CYS A 17 -0.33 -2.37 -11.25
CA CYS A 17 -0.98 -1.53 -10.25
C CYS A 17 -1.79 -0.42 -10.92
N LEU A 18 -1.17 0.42 -11.75
CA LEU A 18 -1.81 1.57 -12.38
C LEU A 18 -2.92 1.13 -13.35
N ARG A 19 -2.66 0.14 -14.21
CA ARG A 19 -3.68 -0.40 -15.12
C ARG A 19 -4.86 -1.03 -14.37
N SER A 20 -4.62 -1.74 -13.27
CA SER A 20 -5.71 -2.26 -12.44
C SER A 20 -6.52 -1.13 -11.80
N LEU A 21 -5.85 -0.07 -11.34
CA LEU A 21 -6.50 1.11 -10.81
C LEU A 21 -7.38 1.77 -11.90
N ARG A 22 -6.84 1.96 -13.10
CA ARG A 22 -7.59 2.51 -14.26
C ARG A 22 -8.79 1.65 -14.65
N LYS A 23 -8.61 0.33 -14.71
CA LYS A 23 -9.64 -0.65 -15.09
C LYS A 23 -10.83 -0.67 -14.14
N TYR A 24 -10.57 -0.57 -12.85
CA TYR A 24 -11.58 -0.74 -11.80
C TYR A 24 -12.00 0.57 -11.12
N THR A 25 -11.74 1.73 -11.76
CA THR A 25 -12.09 3.02 -11.19
C THR A 25 -12.62 3.97 -12.24
N ASP A 26 -13.68 4.68 -11.91
CA ASP A 26 -14.02 5.91 -12.61
C ASP A 26 -12.99 6.98 -12.25
N CYS A 27 -12.05 7.24 -13.17
CA CYS A 27 -10.93 8.15 -12.94
C CYS A 27 -11.33 9.61 -12.75
N SER A 28 -12.58 9.99 -13.04
CA SER A 28 -13.10 11.32 -12.68
C SER A 28 -13.22 11.52 -11.17
N ARG A 29 -13.28 10.43 -10.39
CA ARG A 29 -13.43 10.43 -8.93
C ARG A 29 -12.10 10.46 -8.17
N ILE A 30 -10.99 10.21 -8.85
CA ILE A 30 -9.67 10.15 -8.22
C ILE A 30 -8.63 10.99 -8.97
N LYS A 31 -7.65 11.51 -8.23
CA LYS A 31 -6.38 12.00 -8.75
C LYS A 31 -5.31 10.99 -8.39
N VAL A 32 -4.48 10.58 -9.33
CA VAL A 32 -3.39 9.64 -9.06
C VAL A 32 -2.07 10.39 -9.06
N LEU A 33 -1.37 10.34 -7.93
CA LEU A 33 -0.09 10.98 -7.71
C LEU A 33 0.97 9.89 -7.51
N VAL A 34 1.89 9.78 -8.45
CA VAL A 34 2.99 8.82 -8.41
C VAL A 34 4.27 9.55 -8.04
N ILE A 35 4.95 9.10 -6.99
CA ILE A 35 6.25 9.62 -6.59
C ILE A 35 7.32 8.57 -6.93
N ASP A 36 8.11 8.85 -7.94
CA ASP A 36 9.24 8.00 -8.26
C ASP A 36 10.44 8.31 -7.37
N ASN A 37 10.95 7.29 -6.71
CA ASN A 37 12.08 7.37 -5.79
C ASN A 37 13.41 7.06 -6.48
N ASP A 38 13.77 7.84 -7.52
CA ASP A 38 15.05 7.71 -8.23
C ASP A 38 15.27 6.31 -8.84
N SER A 39 14.24 5.79 -9.47
CA SER A 39 14.27 4.43 -10.05
C SER A 39 15.32 4.29 -11.14
N CYS A 40 15.49 5.31 -12.01
CA CYS A 40 16.43 5.34 -13.12
C CYS A 40 16.33 4.09 -14.00
N ASP A 41 15.12 3.63 -14.30
CA ASP A 41 14.84 2.45 -15.12
C ASP A 41 13.58 2.66 -16.00
N GLU A 42 13.20 1.63 -16.74
CA GLU A 42 12.08 1.63 -17.68
C GLU A 42 10.73 1.98 -17.00
N SER A 43 10.62 1.84 -15.67
CA SER A 43 9.39 2.22 -14.97
C SER A 43 9.14 3.72 -15.01
N VAL A 44 10.19 4.53 -14.94
CA VAL A 44 10.09 6.00 -15.05
C VAL A 44 9.70 6.41 -16.45
N GLU A 45 10.32 5.79 -17.47
CA GLU A 45 9.98 6.06 -18.86
C GLU A 45 8.51 5.76 -19.15
N TYR A 46 8.01 4.64 -18.66
CA TYR A 46 6.60 4.29 -18.74
C TYR A 46 5.71 5.33 -18.03
N LEU A 47 6.03 5.71 -16.79
CA LEU A 47 5.26 6.67 -16.03
C LEU A 47 5.13 8.03 -16.72
N ARG A 48 6.18 8.48 -17.43
CA ARG A 48 6.18 9.72 -18.22
C ARG A 48 5.21 9.68 -19.40
N THR A 49 4.79 8.50 -19.87
CA THR A 49 3.83 8.35 -20.97
C THR A 49 2.38 8.47 -20.54
N LEU A 50 2.09 8.43 -19.23
CA LEU A 50 0.74 8.41 -18.69
C LEU A 50 0.22 9.85 -18.45
N GLU A 51 -0.76 10.28 -19.22
CA GLU A 51 -1.34 11.64 -19.11
C GLU A 51 -2.34 11.78 -17.95
N TRP A 52 -2.88 10.69 -17.44
CA TRP A 52 -3.91 10.67 -16.41
C TRP A 52 -3.38 10.62 -14.96
N ILE A 53 -2.05 10.59 -14.79
CA ILE A 53 -1.40 10.66 -13.49
C ILE A 53 -0.64 11.99 -13.34
N THR A 54 -0.36 12.36 -12.09
CA THR A 54 0.67 13.35 -11.78
C THR A 54 1.94 12.60 -11.36
N LEU A 55 3.01 12.73 -12.13
CA LEU A 55 4.31 12.11 -11.83
C LEU A 55 5.23 13.16 -11.18
N VAL A 56 5.85 12.76 -10.06
CA VAL A 56 6.93 13.51 -9.44
C VAL A 56 8.16 12.61 -9.35
N GLU A 57 9.23 13.03 -9.99
CA GLU A 57 10.52 12.35 -9.93
C GLU A 57 11.37 12.94 -8.81
N ARG A 58 11.56 12.16 -7.75
CA ARG A 58 12.30 12.57 -6.58
C ARG A 58 13.72 12.02 -6.63
N LYS A 59 14.72 12.87 -6.37
CA LYS A 59 16.09 12.42 -6.16
C LYS A 59 16.28 11.94 -4.72
N THR A 60 16.90 10.77 -4.58
CA THR A 60 17.20 10.17 -3.29
C THR A 60 18.72 10.15 -3.06
N THR A 61 19.17 10.62 -1.89
CA THR A 61 20.59 10.69 -1.58
C THR A 61 20.84 10.07 -0.21
N GLY A 62 21.41 8.88 -0.18
CA GLY A 62 21.80 8.20 1.07
C GLY A 62 20.66 7.70 1.94
N GLU A 63 19.43 7.75 1.47
CA GLU A 63 18.24 7.32 2.20
C GLU A 63 18.06 5.79 2.17
N GLY A 64 17.69 5.21 3.30
CA GLY A 64 17.27 3.80 3.37
C GLY A 64 15.85 3.59 2.83
N GLY A 65 15.50 2.37 2.42
CA GLY A 65 14.19 2.08 1.82
C GLY A 65 12.97 2.56 2.63
N PRO A 66 12.90 2.35 3.96
CA PRO A 66 11.80 2.88 4.77
C PRO A 66 11.73 4.41 4.79
N GLU A 67 12.88 5.09 4.85
CA GLU A 67 12.97 6.54 4.81
C GLU A 67 12.55 7.10 3.45
N MET A 68 13.08 6.53 2.35
CA MET A 68 12.68 6.89 0.99
C MET A 68 11.16 6.84 0.81
N HIS A 69 10.55 5.77 1.32
CA HIS A 69 9.11 5.58 1.24
C HIS A 69 8.34 6.65 2.02
N ALA A 70 8.73 6.92 3.28
CA ALA A 70 8.05 7.89 4.12
C ALA A 70 8.19 9.32 3.57
N ARG A 71 9.39 9.71 3.12
CA ARG A 71 9.63 11.04 2.51
C ARG A 71 8.88 11.23 1.19
N ALA A 72 8.70 10.17 0.40
CA ALA A 72 7.86 10.23 -0.79
C ALA A 72 6.40 10.52 -0.44
N LEU A 73 5.89 9.92 0.63
CA LEU A 73 4.53 10.18 1.10
C LEU A 73 4.37 11.61 1.63
N ASP A 74 5.35 12.13 2.35
CA ASP A 74 5.32 13.51 2.85
C ASP A 74 5.35 14.53 1.70
N MET A 75 6.23 14.33 0.72
CA MET A 75 6.26 15.15 -0.50
C MET A 75 4.92 15.10 -1.25
N ALA A 76 4.31 13.91 -1.37
CA ALA A 76 3.01 13.78 -1.99
C ALA A 76 1.92 14.53 -1.23
N MET A 77 1.94 14.51 0.11
CA MET A 77 0.96 15.21 0.95
C MET A 77 0.97 16.73 0.75
N GLU A 78 2.10 17.34 0.39
CA GLU A 78 2.18 18.76 0.06
C GLU A 78 1.36 19.12 -1.20
N MET A 79 1.16 18.15 -2.09
CA MET A 79 0.42 18.29 -3.34
C MET A 79 -1.04 17.85 -3.26
N VAL A 80 -1.46 17.21 -2.16
CA VAL A 80 -2.84 16.73 -1.97
C VAL A 80 -3.77 17.90 -1.73
N ASP A 81 -4.76 18.10 -2.60
CA ASP A 81 -5.81 19.11 -2.49
C ASP A 81 -7.21 18.52 -2.25
N THR A 82 -7.33 17.22 -2.17
CA THR A 82 -8.58 16.51 -1.97
C THR A 82 -8.86 16.21 -0.49
N GLU A 83 -10.13 16.01 -0.13
CA GLU A 83 -10.55 15.68 1.23
C GLU A 83 -9.97 14.36 1.75
N LEU A 84 -9.86 13.37 0.87
CA LEU A 84 -9.39 12.03 1.19
C LEU A 84 -8.09 11.72 0.46
N VAL A 85 -7.19 11.03 1.13
CA VAL A 85 -5.93 10.53 0.58
C VAL A 85 -5.78 9.03 0.86
N LEU A 86 -5.60 8.24 -0.19
CA LEU A 86 -5.30 6.81 -0.12
C LEU A 86 -3.83 6.58 -0.46
N VAL A 87 -3.13 5.86 0.39
CA VAL A 87 -1.78 5.37 0.11
C VAL A 87 -1.85 3.90 -0.27
N ILE A 88 -1.25 3.55 -1.40
CA ILE A 88 -1.06 2.16 -1.86
C ILE A 88 0.37 1.94 -2.33
N HIS A 89 0.79 0.68 -2.45
CA HIS A 89 2.06 0.28 -3.07
C HIS A 89 1.88 -0.17 -4.52
N THR A 90 2.96 -0.19 -5.31
CA THR A 90 2.94 -0.72 -6.68
C THR A 90 2.63 -2.22 -6.76
N ASP A 91 2.72 -2.95 -5.66
CA ASP A 91 2.29 -4.36 -5.56
C ASP A 91 0.87 -4.53 -4.95
N THR A 92 0.07 -3.45 -4.92
CA THR A 92 -1.37 -3.48 -4.60
C THR A 92 -2.18 -3.41 -5.89
N ILE A 93 -3.04 -4.39 -6.12
CA ILE A 93 -3.78 -4.58 -7.36
C ILE A 93 -5.28 -4.50 -7.07
N MET A 94 -6.00 -3.62 -7.75
CA MET A 94 -7.46 -3.54 -7.66
C MET A 94 -8.09 -4.70 -8.43
N ILE A 95 -9.17 -5.28 -7.88
CA ILE A 95 -9.85 -6.44 -8.48
C ILE A 95 -11.38 -6.29 -8.54
N SER A 96 -11.90 -5.15 -8.12
CA SER A 96 -13.35 -4.87 -8.11
C SER A 96 -13.57 -3.37 -8.31
N ASP A 97 -14.56 -3.00 -9.09
CA ASP A 97 -15.02 -1.62 -9.30
C ASP A 97 -15.66 -0.99 -8.04
N LYS A 98 -15.96 -1.81 -7.03
CA LYS A 98 -16.57 -1.38 -5.76
C LYS A 98 -15.55 -0.96 -4.70
N TRP A 99 -14.25 -1.08 -4.97
CA TRP A 99 -13.21 -0.83 -3.96
C TRP A 99 -13.26 0.61 -3.41
N LEU A 100 -13.53 1.58 -4.29
CA LEU A 100 -13.57 2.98 -3.93
C LEU A 100 -14.75 3.30 -3.00
N ASP A 101 -15.96 2.87 -3.38
CA ASP A 101 -17.17 3.08 -2.58
C ASP A 101 -17.10 2.33 -1.26
N PHE A 102 -16.50 1.15 -1.24
CA PHE A 102 -16.24 0.40 -0.01
C PHE A 102 -15.37 1.19 0.97
N LEU A 103 -14.22 1.71 0.53
CA LEU A 103 -13.33 2.47 1.40
C LEU A 103 -13.95 3.80 1.85
N ILE A 104 -14.62 4.52 0.94
CA ILE A 104 -15.34 5.76 1.25
C ILE A 104 -16.46 5.49 2.27
N GLY A 105 -17.21 4.40 2.13
CA GLY A 105 -18.23 4.00 3.09
C GLY A 105 -17.65 3.73 4.49
N LYS A 106 -16.48 3.10 4.56
CA LYS A 106 -15.80 2.81 5.84
C LYS A 106 -15.33 4.07 6.55
N ILE A 107 -14.71 5.02 5.84
CA ILE A 107 -14.19 6.25 6.48
C ILE A 107 -15.31 7.21 6.87
N ASN A 108 -16.43 7.18 6.16
CA ASN A 108 -17.60 8.01 6.43
C ASN A 108 -18.60 7.38 7.40
N ALA A 109 -18.32 6.19 7.96
CA ALA A 109 -19.21 5.51 8.89
C ALA A 109 -19.43 6.29 10.21
N ALA A 110 -18.49 7.16 10.59
CA ALA A 110 -18.66 8.10 11.71
C ALA A 110 -17.78 9.35 11.50
N PRO A 111 -18.18 10.52 12.02
CA PRO A 111 -17.46 11.78 11.80
C PRO A 111 -16.08 11.82 12.46
N ASP A 112 -15.90 11.08 13.54
CA ASP A 112 -14.64 10.96 14.30
C ASP A 112 -13.64 9.95 13.73
N ILE A 113 -13.95 9.26 12.62
CA ILE A 113 -13.02 8.43 11.89
C ILE A 113 -12.09 9.33 11.06
N ALA A 114 -10.79 9.33 11.37
CA ALA A 114 -9.77 10.06 10.62
C ALA A 114 -9.08 9.22 9.53
N GLY A 115 -9.18 7.90 9.61
CA GLY A 115 -8.63 6.99 8.62
C GLY A 115 -9.15 5.58 8.78
N VAL A 116 -9.01 4.79 7.71
CA VAL A 116 -9.28 3.36 7.68
C VAL A 116 -8.19 2.67 6.86
N GLY A 117 -7.83 1.46 7.24
CA GLY A 117 -6.77 0.76 6.53
C GLY A 117 -6.56 -0.64 7.07
N SER A 118 -5.55 -1.33 6.59
CA SER A 118 -5.25 -2.67 7.04
C SER A 118 -3.86 -2.78 7.68
N TRP A 119 -3.75 -3.70 8.63
CA TRP A 119 -2.46 -4.14 9.14
C TRP A 119 -1.79 -5.13 8.20
N LYS A 120 -2.59 -5.95 7.50
CA LYS A 120 -2.17 -6.93 6.50
C LYS A 120 -3.24 -7.09 5.45
N LEU A 121 -2.83 -7.27 4.19
CA LEU A 121 -3.72 -7.68 3.10
C LEU A 121 -3.67 -9.19 2.80
N GLU A 122 -2.87 -9.93 3.56
CA GLU A 122 -2.70 -11.35 3.35
C GLU A 122 -3.78 -12.13 4.07
N VAL A 123 -4.64 -12.81 3.33
CA VAL A 123 -5.56 -13.79 3.90
C VAL A 123 -4.74 -14.96 4.43
N VAL A 124 -4.73 -15.14 5.74
CA VAL A 124 -4.02 -16.23 6.40
C VAL A 124 -4.97 -17.42 6.51
N PRO A 125 -4.61 -18.63 6.03
CA PRO A 125 -5.46 -19.80 6.17
C PRO A 125 -5.90 -20.03 7.62
N PRO A 126 -7.18 -20.36 7.88
CA PRO A 126 -7.73 -20.52 9.24
C PRO A 126 -6.91 -21.45 10.12
N LEU A 127 -6.38 -22.51 9.53
CA LEU A 127 -5.52 -23.50 10.22
C LEU A 127 -4.23 -22.84 10.76
N LYS A 128 -3.60 -21.94 10.00
CA LYS A 128 -2.43 -21.19 10.47
C LYS A 128 -2.77 -20.20 11.59
N VAL A 129 -3.93 -19.58 11.53
CA VAL A 129 -4.43 -18.69 12.60
C VAL A 129 -4.62 -19.49 13.89
N PHE A 130 -5.21 -20.67 13.79
CA PHE A 130 -5.41 -21.57 14.92
C PHE A 130 -4.08 -21.98 15.57
N PHE A 131 -3.12 -22.47 14.79
CA PHE A 131 -1.80 -22.85 15.32
C PHE A 131 -1.05 -21.65 15.93
N LYS A 132 -1.18 -20.48 15.36
CA LYS A 132 -0.56 -19.27 15.90
C LYS A 132 -1.20 -18.84 17.23
N ARG A 133 -2.52 -19.04 17.39
CA ARG A 133 -3.21 -18.81 18.68
C ARG A 133 -2.72 -19.77 19.76
N ILE A 134 -2.55 -21.06 19.43
CA ILE A 134 -1.98 -22.06 20.33
C ILE A 134 -0.54 -21.68 20.72
N GLU A 135 0.31 -21.33 19.75
CA GLU A 135 1.69 -20.90 20.02
C GLU A 135 1.72 -19.68 20.94
N THR A 136 0.87 -18.68 20.68
CA THR A 136 0.77 -17.48 21.51
C THR A 136 0.31 -17.82 22.93
N PHE A 137 -0.66 -18.70 23.08
CA PHE A 137 -1.13 -19.18 24.38
C PHE A 137 -0.02 -19.89 25.15
N ILE A 138 0.71 -20.82 24.52
CA ILE A 138 1.87 -21.52 25.11
C ILE A 138 2.96 -20.52 25.52
N ARG A 139 3.27 -19.53 24.69
CA ARG A 139 4.25 -18.47 25.01
C ARG A 139 3.83 -17.66 26.22
N ARG A 140 2.52 -17.35 26.38
CA ARG A 140 1.98 -16.68 27.57
C ARG A 140 2.15 -17.54 28.83
N LEU A 141 1.84 -18.83 28.76
CA LEU A 141 2.02 -19.79 29.86
C LEU A 141 3.49 -19.91 30.29
N LEU A 142 4.43 -19.80 29.35
CA LEU A 142 5.87 -19.84 29.59
C LEU A 142 6.46 -18.49 30.05
N GLY A 143 5.64 -17.50 30.38
CA GLY A 143 6.08 -16.18 30.84
C GLY A 143 6.90 -15.38 29.82
N ARG A 144 6.92 -15.79 28.54
CA ARG A 144 7.63 -15.05 27.48
C ARG A 144 6.86 -13.80 27.15
N LYS A 145 7.54 -12.64 27.25
CA LYS A 145 6.99 -11.35 26.79
C LYS A 145 6.58 -11.47 25.32
N ILE A 146 5.29 -11.38 25.06
CA ILE A 146 4.78 -11.17 23.72
C ILE A 146 4.95 -9.67 23.52
N LEU A 147 5.81 -9.28 22.57
CA LEU A 147 5.85 -7.89 22.14
C LEU A 147 4.52 -7.60 21.43
N ASP A 148 3.61 -6.96 22.15
CA ASP A 148 2.43 -6.33 21.55
C ASP A 148 2.96 -5.16 20.69
N ARG A 149 3.26 -5.46 19.44
CA ARG A 149 3.56 -4.39 18.48
C ARG A 149 2.27 -3.64 18.25
N GLU A 150 2.27 -2.36 18.55
CA GLU A 150 1.14 -1.51 18.19
C GLU A 150 0.87 -1.65 16.69
N HIS A 151 -0.39 -1.95 16.37
CA HIS A 151 -0.83 -2.05 15.00
C HIS A 151 -1.07 -0.63 14.46
N TYR A 152 -0.67 -0.39 13.24
CA TYR A 152 -0.93 0.83 12.49
C TYR A 152 -1.27 0.48 11.05
N PHE A 153 -1.86 1.40 10.29
CA PHE A 153 -2.17 1.13 8.90
C PHE A 153 -0.91 1.00 8.08
N ARG A 154 -0.82 -0.10 7.35
CA ARG A 154 0.27 -0.29 6.39
C ARG A 154 -0.05 0.45 5.10
N SER A 155 0.95 1.09 4.54
CA SER A 155 0.85 1.90 3.31
C SER A 155 0.46 1.11 2.04
N HIS A 156 0.27 -0.20 2.11
CA HIS A 156 -0.34 -0.95 1.00
C HIS A 156 -1.86 -0.74 0.87
N CYS A 157 -2.54 -0.27 1.93
CA CYS A 157 -3.91 0.23 1.91
C CYS A 157 -4.16 1.05 3.17
N ALA A 158 -4.00 2.36 3.07
CA ALA A 158 -4.24 3.30 4.16
C ALA A 158 -4.96 4.55 3.63
N LEU A 159 -6.25 4.66 3.93
CA LEU A 159 -7.08 5.81 3.57
C LEU A 159 -7.21 6.73 4.78
N TYR A 160 -7.00 8.03 4.57
CA TYR A 160 -7.11 9.05 5.61
C TYR A 160 -7.92 10.26 5.14
N LYS A 161 -8.49 11.00 6.08
CA LYS A 161 -8.88 12.39 5.86
C LYS A 161 -7.61 13.24 5.76
N SER A 162 -7.43 13.95 4.67
CA SER A 162 -6.21 14.73 4.39
C SER A 162 -5.92 15.77 5.48
N GLU A 163 -6.97 16.41 5.98
CA GLU A 163 -6.85 17.39 7.07
C GLU A 163 -6.35 16.76 8.38
N ALA A 164 -6.74 15.53 8.69
CA ALA A 164 -6.24 14.83 9.87
C ALA A 164 -4.74 14.53 9.75
N VAL A 165 -4.26 14.12 8.56
CA VAL A 165 -2.82 13.91 8.31
C VAL A 165 -2.03 15.21 8.49
N ARG A 166 -2.54 16.35 7.98
CA ARG A 166 -1.89 17.67 8.13
C ARG A 166 -1.76 18.13 9.58
N GLN A 167 -2.60 17.61 10.49
CA GLN A 167 -2.49 17.90 11.93
C GLN A 167 -1.40 17.07 12.63
N THR A 168 -0.63 16.31 11.90
CA THR A 168 0.48 15.49 12.39
C THR A 168 1.80 15.95 11.81
N ASN A 169 2.89 15.25 12.15
CA ASN A 169 4.22 15.52 11.60
C ASN A 169 4.49 14.78 10.26
N GLY A 170 3.43 14.26 9.62
CA GLY A 170 3.57 13.48 8.39
C GLY A 170 3.87 11.99 8.62
N PHE A 171 4.40 11.35 7.57
CA PHE A 171 4.69 9.92 7.54
C PHE A 171 6.10 9.57 8.02
N TYR A 172 7.05 10.49 7.88
CA TYR A 172 8.45 10.28 8.25
C TYR A 172 8.73 10.66 9.71
N ASP A 173 9.31 9.72 10.46
CA ASP A 173 9.64 9.93 11.88
C ASP A 173 10.79 9.03 12.38
N ASN A 174 11.68 8.60 11.51
CA ASN A 174 12.77 7.65 11.77
C ASN A 174 12.33 6.20 12.08
N GLU A 175 11.04 5.90 11.91
CA GLU A 175 10.47 4.55 12.05
C GLU A 175 9.89 4.06 10.71
N SER A 176 8.96 3.11 10.77
CA SER A 176 8.18 2.75 9.60
C SER A 176 7.15 3.82 9.29
N ALA A 177 6.98 4.15 8.01
CA ALA A 177 6.08 5.20 7.56
C ALA A 177 4.70 5.13 8.21
N GLY A 178 4.28 6.24 8.83
CA GLY A 178 2.96 6.40 9.42
C GLY A 178 2.77 5.83 10.83
N VAL A 179 3.76 5.21 11.46
CA VAL A 179 3.64 4.70 12.85
C VAL A 179 3.28 5.82 13.82
N ARG A 180 4.11 6.86 13.85
CA ARG A 180 3.91 7.99 14.75
C ARG A 180 2.68 8.81 14.40
N MET A 181 2.42 9.01 13.10
CA MET A 181 1.21 9.67 12.64
C MET A 181 -0.04 8.97 13.18
N PHE A 182 -0.10 7.65 13.09
CA PHE A 182 -1.20 6.83 13.62
C PHE A 182 -1.37 7.03 15.13
N ALA A 183 -0.27 7.03 15.89
CA ALA A 183 -0.30 7.28 17.34
C ALA A 183 -0.80 8.69 17.65
N ILE A 184 -0.31 9.73 16.98
CA ILE A 184 -0.75 11.11 17.16
C ILE A 184 -2.25 11.26 16.89
N LEU A 185 -2.76 10.68 15.81
CA LEU A 185 -4.19 10.75 15.50
C LEU A 185 -5.04 10.07 16.57
N ARG A 186 -4.62 8.90 17.06
CA ARG A 186 -5.28 8.21 18.16
C ARG A 186 -5.28 9.05 19.44
N ASP A 187 -4.13 9.65 19.79
CA ASP A 187 -3.99 10.47 20.99
C ASP A 187 -4.82 11.78 20.93
N LYS A 188 -5.10 12.27 19.72
CA LYS A 188 -6.07 13.34 19.46
C LYS A 188 -7.53 12.90 19.56
N GLY A 189 -7.82 11.64 19.83
CA GLY A 189 -9.16 11.09 20.00
C GLY A 189 -9.83 10.61 18.71
N TYR A 190 -9.14 10.60 17.59
CA TYR A 190 -9.68 10.06 16.34
C TYR A 190 -9.80 8.54 16.39
N LYS A 191 -10.83 8.01 15.74
CA LYS A 191 -10.97 6.58 15.47
C LYS A 191 -10.23 6.20 14.19
N LEU A 192 -9.54 5.07 14.26
CA LEU A 192 -8.72 4.50 13.17
C LEU A 192 -9.04 3.00 13.04
N PRO A 193 -10.25 2.65 12.57
CA PRO A 193 -10.66 1.25 12.47
C PRO A 193 -9.86 0.49 11.42
N PHE A 194 -9.48 -0.73 11.76
CA PHE A 194 -8.84 -1.66 10.83
C PHE A 194 -9.89 -2.39 10.00
N ILE A 195 -9.55 -2.59 8.73
CA ILE A 195 -10.30 -3.46 7.82
C ILE A 195 -9.63 -4.83 7.80
N GLU A 196 -10.41 -5.86 8.04
CA GLU A 196 -9.91 -7.24 8.03
C GLU A 196 -9.43 -7.66 6.63
N SER A 197 -8.38 -8.48 6.59
CA SER A 197 -7.77 -8.93 5.34
C SER A 197 -8.76 -9.68 4.44
N GLU A 198 -9.64 -10.47 5.04
CA GLU A 198 -10.67 -11.24 4.36
C GLU A 198 -11.71 -10.35 3.67
N GLU A 199 -12.10 -9.26 4.32
CA GLU A 199 -13.04 -8.28 3.78
C GLU A 199 -12.39 -7.51 2.63
N LEU A 200 -11.18 -6.99 2.84
CA LEU A 200 -10.45 -6.20 1.86
C LEU A 200 -10.04 -7.02 0.63
N ALA A 201 -9.85 -8.34 0.81
CA ALA A 201 -9.48 -9.26 -0.26
C ALA A 201 -10.54 -9.41 -1.37
N GLY A 202 -11.78 -8.95 -1.15
CA GLY A 202 -12.81 -8.86 -2.18
C GLY A 202 -12.64 -7.68 -3.14
N TYR A 203 -11.79 -6.72 -2.81
CA TYR A 203 -11.65 -5.45 -3.51
C TYR A 203 -10.25 -5.21 -4.05
N MET A 204 -9.21 -5.66 -3.33
CA MET A 204 -7.83 -5.50 -3.73
C MET A 204 -6.95 -6.65 -3.24
N ARG A 205 -5.80 -6.82 -3.88
CA ARG A 205 -4.78 -7.82 -3.52
C ARG A 205 -3.43 -7.14 -3.36
N HIS A 206 -2.69 -7.54 -2.35
CA HIS A 206 -1.30 -7.16 -2.17
C HIS A 206 -0.39 -8.35 -2.48
N LEU A 207 0.56 -8.18 -3.40
CA LEU A 207 1.42 -9.25 -3.91
C LEU A 207 2.62 -9.57 -3.01
N ASN A 208 2.57 -9.12 -1.75
CA ASN A 208 3.42 -9.63 -0.67
C ASN A 208 4.93 -9.51 -0.91
N HIS A 209 5.43 -8.28 -0.94
CA HIS A 209 6.83 -7.99 -1.23
C HIS A 209 7.27 -8.36 -2.66
N ALA A 210 6.37 -8.28 -3.62
CA ALA A 210 6.68 -8.61 -5.00
C ALA A 210 7.87 -7.83 -5.52
N THR A 211 7.97 -6.53 -5.22
CA THR A 211 9.13 -5.69 -5.53
C THR A 211 10.44 -6.31 -5.04
N MET A 212 10.47 -6.79 -3.78
CA MET A 212 11.68 -7.42 -3.21
C MET A 212 11.98 -8.80 -3.79
N ILE A 213 10.97 -9.51 -4.29
CA ILE A 213 11.13 -10.83 -4.93
C ILE A 213 11.67 -10.68 -6.34
N LEU A 214 11.17 -9.69 -7.09
CA LEU A 214 11.51 -9.45 -8.48
C LEU A 214 12.79 -8.63 -8.65
N HIS A 215 13.18 -7.83 -7.64
CA HIS A 215 14.36 -6.98 -7.73
C HIS A 215 15.64 -7.71 -7.30
N PRO A 216 16.55 -8.02 -8.22
CA PRO A 216 17.75 -8.84 -7.94
C PRO A 216 18.75 -8.17 -6.98
N SER A 217 18.80 -6.83 -6.97
CA SER A 217 19.72 -6.06 -6.15
C SER A 217 19.21 -5.82 -4.72
N SER A 218 18.01 -6.29 -4.37
CA SER A 218 17.60 -6.26 -2.98
C SER A 218 18.47 -7.23 -2.19
N GLN A 219 19.24 -6.75 -1.21
CA GLN A 219 20.00 -7.60 -0.28
C GLN A 219 19.08 -8.44 0.64
N SER A 220 17.82 -8.55 0.27
CA SER A 220 16.81 -9.27 1.02
C SER A 220 16.93 -10.77 0.77
N ARG A 221 16.88 -11.59 1.84
CA ARG A 221 16.71 -13.06 1.75
C ARG A 221 15.45 -13.48 0.97
N LYS A 222 14.60 -12.54 0.55
CA LYS A 222 13.41 -12.77 -0.26
C LYS A 222 13.68 -12.69 -1.75
N SER A 223 14.75 -11.99 -2.14
CA SER A 223 15.14 -11.83 -3.54
C SER A 223 15.52 -13.17 -4.14
N SER A 224 15.04 -13.40 -5.37
CA SER A 224 15.36 -14.60 -6.18
C SER A 224 15.06 -15.96 -5.52
N ASN A 225 14.19 -15.99 -4.49
CA ASN A 225 13.80 -17.25 -3.87
C ASN A 225 12.80 -18.01 -4.77
N PRO A 226 13.14 -19.20 -5.31
CA PRO A 226 12.30 -19.89 -6.29
C PRO A 226 10.90 -20.25 -5.80
N ALA A 227 10.75 -20.57 -4.50
CA ALA A 227 9.44 -20.90 -3.93
C ALA A 227 8.55 -19.68 -3.83
N LYS A 228 9.13 -18.50 -3.51
CA LYS A 228 8.37 -17.24 -3.45
C LYS A 228 8.01 -16.76 -4.84
N LEU A 229 8.91 -16.90 -5.81
CA LEU A 229 8.65 -16.56 -7.20
C LEU A 229 7.52 -17.43 -7.78
N ARG A 230 7.52 -18.75 -7.54
CA ARG A 230 6.41 -19.63 -7.96
C ARG A 230 5.07 -19.21 -7.32
N LYS A 231 5.09 -18.84 -6.03
CA LYS A 231 3.89 -18.36 -5.34
C LYS A 231 3.38 -17.06 -5.96
N LEU A 232 4.28 -16.11 -6.22
CA LEU A 232 3.95 -14.84 -6.87
C LEU A 232 3.33 -15.07 -8.26
N ASN A 233 3.97 -15.88 -9.11
CA ASN A 233 3.46 -16.20 -10.44
C ASN A 233 2.06 -16.82 -10.38
N LYS A 234 1.80 -17.73 -9.44
CA LYS A 234 0.47 -18.33 -9.25
C LYS A 234 -0.57 -17.28 -8.82
N GLU A 235 -0.21 -16.30 -8.00
CA GLU A 235 -1.14 -15.21 -7.64
C GLU A 235 -1.37 -14.28 -8.85
N LEU A 236 -0.35 -13.95 -9.64
CA LEU A 236 -0.49 -13.17 -10.87
C LEU A 236 -1.40 -13.85 -11.91
N GLU A 237 -1.30 -15.18 -12.05
CA GLU A 237 -2.21 -15.96 -12.91
C GLU A 237 -3.66 -15.85 -12.44
N LYS A 238 -3.94 -15.97 -11.14
CA LYS A 238 -5.29 -15.83 -10.58
C LYS A 238 -5.89 -14.44 -10.77
N LEU A 239 -5.04 -13.42 -10.84
CA LEU A 239 -5.44 -12.04 -11.04
C LEU A 239 -5.59 -11.65 -12.51
N HIS A 240 -5.42 -12.60 -13.43
CA HIS A 240 -5.41 -12.31 -14.87
C HIS A 240 -4.42 -11.19 -15.23
N ALA A 241 -3.28 -11.16 -14.52
CA ALA A 241 -2.31 -10.08 -14.63
C ALA A 241 -1.77 -9.91 -16.06
N ARG A 242 -1.64 -11.00 -16.83
CA ARG A 242 -1.20 -10.95 -18.23
C ARG A 242 -2.18 -10.18 -19.11
N GLU A 243 -3.49 -10.32 -18.90
CA GLU A 243 -4.51 -9.62 -19.65
C GLU A 243 -4.45 -8.10 -19.37
N ILE A 244 -4.31 -7.73 -18.09
CA ILE A 244 -4.16 -6.32 -17.68
C ILE A 244 -2.85 -5.73 -18.21
N LEU A 245 -1.76 -6.48 -18.15
CA LEU A 245 -0.45 -6.05 -18.68
C LEU A 245 -0.41 -5.93 -20.21
N ALA A 246 -1.25 -6.66 -20.92
CA ALA A 246 -1.35 -6.60 -22.39
C ALA A 246 -2.33 -5.52 -22.90
N ASP A 247 -3.10 -4.89 -22.00
CA ASP A 247 -4.11 -3.91 -22.38
C ASP A 247 -3.56 -2.47 -22.31
N ASP A 248 -2.93 -2.03 -23.41
CA ASP A 248 -2.36 -0.68 -23.52
C ASP A 248 -3.44 0.42 -23.57
N SER A 249 -4.73 0.08 -23.74
CA SER A 249 -5.82 1.07 -23.67
C SER A 249 -5.97 1.67 -22.27
N LEU A 250 -5.51 0.96 -21.24
CA LEU A 250 -5.53 1.41 -19.85
C LEU A 250 -4.47 2.48 -19.52
N ASP A 251 -3.57 2.75 -20.46
CA ASP A 251 -2.55 3.81 -20.28
C ASP A 251 -3.05 5.21 -20.73
N LYS A 252 -4.21 5.27 -21.40
CA LYS A 252 -4.79 6.52 -21.99
C LYS A 252 -5.77 7.23 -21.07
#